data_65384407970081d21fea506e299e9b6c
#
_entry.id   65384407970081d21fea506e299e9b6c
#
_cell.length_a   1.000
_cell.length_b   1.000
_cell.length_c   1.000
_cell.angle_alpha   90.00
_cell.angle_beta   90.00
_cell.angle_gamma   90.00
#
_symmetry.space_group_name_H-M   'P 1'
#
loop_
_entity.id
_entity.type
_entity.pdbx_description
1 polymer ?
#
loop_
_entity_poly.entity_id
_entity_poly.type
_entity_poly.pdbx_seq_one_letter_code
_entity_poly.pdbx_strand_id
1 'polypeptide(L)'
;MAAPTLLTYGTGNVDETLTLAMTNMIPGIKDNIFNENTALGWFYSTGKEEKKGGASLSHGVQYAKSTSGGSYSRYGQMITTPQDNKTRDQWPWKQYYWNVSIDGFTERIAGGGDNAIEDALQEKRDEAEMTMKDRLEIDIFKSSPATDDLRSLPNLVLGSGTEGQINGTNNSWWQSNVLTAGSWATGVGRTQLTNACNTASKRNPTGPVECLMSDQTSVEAYESTLVAQYRYTTNKADIGLTKLLFKEIPWLWSVQANSGVIYGLHSKAIKFYVHSGTDFKFTGFYPANAAGQDAKVGQILLAAALTTPIRRKLFKTTANAA
;
A
#
# COMPACT_ATOMS: atom_id res chain seq x y z
N MET A 1 -19.77 8.76 13.94
CA MET A 1 -19.32 10.04 14.49
C MET A 1 -20.41 11.06 14.27
N ALA A 2 -20.79 11.83 15.30
CA ALA A 2 -21.72 12.94 15.11
C ALA A 2 -20.95 14.08 14.44
N ALA A 3 -21.55 14.70 13.41
CA ALA A 3 -20.98 15.87 12.77
C ALA A 3 -20.83 17.02 13.80
N PRO A 4 -19.74 17.78 13.76
CA PRO A 4 -19.57 18.91 14.65
C PRO A 4 -20.69 19.92 14.42
N THR A 5 -21.30 20.38 15.52
CA THR A 5 -22.34 21.42 15.47
C THR A 5 -21.68 22.73 15.07
N LEU A 6 -21.81 23.11 13.83
CA LEU A 6 -21.43 24.42 13.34
C LEU A 6 -22.37 25.47 13.98
N LEU A 7 -21.82 26.58 14.43
CA LEU A 7 -22.59 27.73 14.94
C LEU A 7 -23.59 28.14 13.88
N THR A 8 -24.87 27.96 14.19
CA THR A 8 -25.99 28.26 13.30
C THR A 8 -26.12 29.78 13.18
N TYR A 9 -25.63 30.35 12.09
CA TYR A 9 -26.07 31.66 11.64
C TYR A 9 -27.25 31.46 10.69
N GLY A 10 -28.47 31.60 11.18
CA GLY A 10 -29.69 31.56 10.38
C GLY A 10 -30.30 30.16 10.18
N THR A 11 -31.58 30.04 10.39
CA THR A 11 -32.41 28.87 10.13
C THR A 11 -32.52 28.60 8.63
N GLY A 12 -31.64 27.78 8.13
CA GLY A 12 -31.70 27.21 6.78
C GLY A 12 -30.58 26.17 6.63
N ASN A 13 -30.91 25.01 6.09
CA ASN A 13 -29.91 24.06 5.60
C ASN A 13 -29.17 24.76 4.45
N VAL A 14 -28.09 25.44 4.77
CA VAL A 14 -27.19 26.02 3.77
C VAL A 14 -26.32 24.86 3.28
N ASP A 15 -26.46 24.52 2.01
CA ASP A 15 -25.64 23.50 1.38
C ASP A 15 -24.16 23.82 1.63
N GLU A 16 -23.40 22.80 1.93
CA GLU A 16 -21.97 22.84 2.29
C GLU A 16 -21.16 23.61 1.22
N THR A 17 -21.54 23.45 -0.03
CA THR A 17 -20.94 24.14 -1.19
C THR A 17 -21.26 25.65 -1.21
N LEU A 18 -22.44 26.03 -0.75
CA LEU A 18 -22.86 27.45 -0.68
C LEU A 18 -22.13 28.18 0.44
N THR A 19 -21.89 27.52 1.56
CA THR A 19 -21.13 28.07 2.69
C THR A 19 -19.67 28.33 2.30
N LEU A 20 -19.09 27.46 1.46
CA LEU A 20 -17.76 27.66 0.90
C LEU A 20 -17.68 28.88 -0.03
N ALA A 21 -18.70 29.12 -0.87
CA ALA A 21 -18.72 30.20 -1.83
C ALA A 21 -19.02 31.60 -1.21
N MET A 22 -19.65 31.61 -0.04
CA MET A 22 -20.05 32.88 0.62
C MET A 22 -19.07 33.44 1.65
N THR A 23 -18.09 32.65 2.07
CA THR A 23 -16.98 33.07 2.94
C THR A 23 -15.74 33.31 2.11
N ASN A 24 -15.00 34.42 2.36
CA ASN A 24 -13.68 34.65 1.79
C ASN A 24 -12.73 33.54 2.28
N MET A 25 -12.79 32.37 1.65
CA MET A 25 -11.93 31.25 1.99
C MET A 25 -10.56 31.39 1.32
N ILE A 26 -9.54 31.07 2.07
CA ILE A 26 -8.21 30.87 1.51
C ILE A 26 -8.28 29.63 0.60
N PRO A 27 -7.93 29.75 -0.69
CA PRO A 27 -8.00 28.61 -1.61
C PRO A 27 -7.24 27.39 -1.10
N GLY A 28 -7.85 26.23 -1.30
CA GLY A 28 -7.29 24.93 -0.95
C GLY A 28 -7.87 24.34 0.33
N ILE A 29 -8.29 23.09 0.25
CA ILE A 29 -8.79 22.31 1.38
C ILE A 29 -7.66 22.10 2.38
N LYS A 30 -7.90 22.42 3.65
CA LYS A 30 -6.98 22.08 4.75
C LYS A 30 -7.35 20.71 5.29
N ASP A 31 -6.49 19.75 5.01
CA ASP A 31 -6.69 18.37 5.46
C ASP A 31 -6.49 18.25 6.97
N ASN A 32 -7.56 17.83 7.68
CA ASN A 32 -7.54 17.50 9.11
C ASN A 32 -8.05 16.07 9.37
N ILE A 33 -8.41 15.32 8.34
CA ILE A 33 -9.11 14.04 8.43
C ILE A 33 -8.26 12.90 7.89
N PHE A 34 -7.55 13.14 6.79
CA PHE A 34 -6.80 12.13 6.10
C PHE A 34 -5.42 11.93 6.73
N ASN A 35 -5.05 10.67 6.88
CA ASN A 35 -3.72 10.31 7.33
C ASN A 35 -2.74 10.29 6.16
N GLU A 36 -1.46 10.45 6.46
CA GLU A 36 -0.42 10.29 5.44
C GLU A 36 -0.41 8.83 4.93
N ASN A 37 -0.57 8.66 3.63
CA ASN A 37 -0.61 7.35 2.95
C ASN A 37 0.81 6.85 2.68
N THR A 38 1.52 6.46 3.73
CA THR A 38 2.95 6.14 3.71
C THR A 38 3.26 4.89 2.86
N ALA A 39 2.46 3.83 3.00
CA ALA A 39 2.68 2.60 2.24
C ALA A 39 2.37 2.79 0.76
N LEU A 40 1.25 3.45 0.45
CA LEU A 40 0.89 3.76 -0.93
C LEU A 40 1.97 4.64 -1.58
N GLY A 41 2.47 5.66 -0.87
CA GLY A 41 3.57 6.51 -1.33
C GLY A 41 4.83 5.73 -1.65
N TRP A 42 5.19 4.76 -0.81
CA TRP A 42 6.34 3.88 -1.07
C TRP A 42 6.11 2.99 -2.31
N PHE A 43 4.92 2.42 -2.48
CA PHE A 43 4.60 1.62 -3.67
C PHE A 43 4.64 2.44 -4.96
N TYR A 44 4.15 3.69 -4.92
CA TYR A 44 4.20 4.57 -6.08
C TYR A 44 5.63 5.01 -6.43
N SER A 45 6.47 5.26 -5.44
CA SER A 45 7.85 5.72 -5.65
C SER A 45 8.81 4.60 -6.06
N THR A 46 8.62 3.39 -5.52
CA THR A 46 9.64 2.33 -5.62
C THR A 46 9.15 1.09 -6.37
N GLY A 47 7.87 0.74 -6.23
CA GLY A 47 7.30 -0.53 -6.70
C GLY A 47 6.29 -0.43 -7.83
N LYS A 48 5.92 0.77 -8.29
CA LYS A 48 4.91 0.95 -9.34
C LYS A 48 5.43 0.51 -10.69
N GLU A 49 4.65 -0.33 -11.37
CA GLU A 49 4.84 -0.67 -12.78
C GLU A 49 3.53 -0.49 -13.55
N GLU A 50 3.61 0.17 -14.70
CA GLU A 50 2.46 0.33 -15.57
C GLU A 50 2.38 -0.80 -16.59
N LYS A 51 1.18 -1.37 -16.76
CA LYS A 51 0.91 -2.41 -17.76
C LYS A 51 -0.31 -2.06 -18.59
N LYS A 52 -0.25 -2.44 -19.86
CA LYS A 52 -1.36 -2.29 -20.82
C LYS A 52 -1.99 -3.66 -21.08
N GLY A 53 -3.27 -3.77 -20.77
CA GLY A 53 -4.07 -4.95 -21.14
C GLY A 53 -3.73 -6.22 -20.37
N GLY A 54 -4.39 -7.32 -20.78
CA GLY A 54 -4.33 -8.62 -20.13
C GLY A 54 -5.45 -8.82 -19.11
N ALA A 55 -6.13 -9.97 -19.17
CA ALA A 55 -7.19 -10.31 -18.20
C ALA A 55 -6.63 -10.54 -16.79
N SER A 56 -5.37 -10.89 -16.68
CA SER A 56 -4.65 -11.08 -15.43
C SER A 56 -3.15 -10.87 -15.62
N LEU A 57 -2.46 -10.56 -14.54
CA LEU A 57 -1.01 -10.47 -14.49
C LEU A 57 -0.44 -11.84 -14.13
N SER A 58 0.66 -12.23 -14.77
CA SER A 58 1.36 -13.47 -14.44
C SER A 58 2.86 -13.31 -14.52
N HIS A 59 3.58 -13.94 -13.57
CA HIS A 59 5.02 -13.97 -13.54
C HIS A 59 5.51 -15.40 -13.67
N GLY A 60 6.64 -15.59 -14.33
CA GLY A 60 7.33 -16.87 -14.33
C GLY A 60 8.05 -17.10 -13.00
N VAL A 61 7.70 -18.17 -12.30
CA VAL A 61 8.28 -18.52 -11.00
C VAL A 61 9.11 -19.80 -11.16
N GLN A 62 10.38 -19.73 -10.81
CA GLN A 62 11.24 -20.91 -10.76
C GLN A 62 11.12 -21.55 -9.37
N TYR A 63 10.67 -22.79 -9.30
CA TYR A 63 10.46 -23.51 -8.06
C TYR A 63 11.55 -24.53 -7.70
N ALA A 64 12.32 -24.99 -8.66
CA ALA A 64 13.40 -25.95 -8.45
C ALA A 64 14.67 -25.55 -9.19
N LYS A 65 15.81 -26.09 -8.74
CA LYS A 65 17.07 -26.01 -9.47
C LYS A 65 17.13 -27.17 -10.45
N SER A 66 17.78 -26.96 -11.59
CA SER A 66 18.10 -28.08 -12.49
C SER A 66 19.07 -29.05 -11.81
N THR A 67 18.76 -30.32 -11.91
CA THR A 67 19.64 -31.43 -11.49
C THR A 67 20.31 -32.14 -12.67
N SER A 68 20.03 -31.67 -13.91
CA SER A 68 20.63 -32.18 -15.13
C SER A 68 22.03 -31.61 -15.38
N GLY A 69 22.89 -31.65 -14.41
CA GLY A 69 24.23 -31.09 -14.54
C GLY A 69 25.12 -31.50 -13.38
N GLY A 70 26.40 -31.64 -13.64
CA GLY A 70 27.41 -32.01 -12.63
C GLY A 70 28.79 -32.11 -13.24
N SER A 71 29.78 -32.41 -12.40
CA SER A 71 31.11 -32.78 -12.86
C SER A 71 31.06 -34.15 -13.53
N TYR A 72 31.79 -34.32 -14.59
CA TYR A 72 31.89 -35.59 -15.28
C TYR A 72 33.39 -36.02 -15.46
N SER A 73 33.62 -37.29 -15.48
CA SER A 73 34.93 -37.85 -15.79
C SER A 73 35.13 -38.01 -17.32
N ARG A 74 36.35 -38.25 -17.76
CA ARG A 74 36.73 -38.33 -19.19
C ARG A 74 35.81 -39.20 -20.06
N TYR A 75 35.17 -40.21 -19.48
CA TYR A 75 34.24 -41.13 -20.15
C TYR A 75 32.83 -41.12 -19.54
N GLY A 76 32.52 -40.14 -18.70
CA GLY A 76 31.22 -40.03 -18.04
C GLY A 76 30.11 -39.65 -19.01
N GLN A 77 28.91 -40.21 -18.84
CA GLN A 77 27.73 -39.85 -19.59
C GLN A 77 27.11 -38.59 -18.99
N MET A 78 26.70 -37.66 -19.84
CA MET A 78 25.95 -36.45 -19.46
C MET A 78 24.46 -36.76 -19.45
N ILE A 79 23.77 -36.24 -18.43
CA ILE A 79 22.30 -36.32 -18.34
C ILE A 79 21.67 -35.27 -19.28
N THR A 80 20.93 -35.75 -20.27
CA THR A 80 20.28 -34.90 -21.29
C THR A 80 18.78 -34.76 -21.09
N THR A 81 18.22 -35.33 -20.01
CA THR A 81 16.77 -35.30 -19.73
C THR A 81 16.30 -33.87 -19.41
N PRO A 82 15.32 -33.33 -20.15
CA PRO A 82 14.76 -32.03 -19.83
C PRO A 82 14.03 -32.06 -18.49
N GLN A 83 14.06 -30.95 -17.76
CA GLN A 83 13.42 -30.82 -16.46
C GLN A 83 12.46 -29.66 -16.48
N ASP A 84 11.28 -29.86 -15.91
CA ASP A 84 10.31 -28.79 -15.66
C ASP A 84 10.57 -28.18 -14.27
N ASN A 85 11.15 -26.99 -14.25
CA ASN A 85 11.56 -26.29 -13.03
C ASN A 85 10.86 -24.93 -12.88
N LYS A 86 9.89 -24.63 -13.76
CA LYS A 86 9.23 -23.34 -13.80
C LYS A 86 7.72 -23.50 -13.77
N THR A 87 7.08 -22.58 -13.08
CA THR A 87 5.63 -22.42 -13.08
C THR A 87 5.30 -20.94 -13.24
N ARG A 88 4.04 -20.60 -13.23
CA ARG A 88 3.60 -19.20 -13.25
C ARG A 88 2.55 -18.96 -12.18
N ASP A 89 2.57 -17.76 -11.62
CA ASP A 89 1.51 -17.23 -10.79
C ASP A 89 0.46 -16.52 -11.66
N GLN A 90 -0.68 -16.18 -11.06
CA GLN A 90 -1.72 -15.42 -11.75
C GLN A 90 -2.45 -14.51 -10.76
N TRP A 91 -2.59 -13.22 -11.15
CA TRP A 91 -3.15 -12.17 -10.31
C TRP A 91 -4.21 -11.41 -11.09
N PRO A 92 -5.47 -11.36 -10.62
CA PRO A 92 -6.52 -10.58 -11.26
C PRO A 92 -6.35 -9.09 -11.00
N TRP A 93 -6.79 -8.26 -11.94
CA TRP A 93 -6.94 -6.83 -11.75
C TRP A 93 -8.06 -6.53 -10.76
N LYS A 94 -7.88 -5.48 -9.94
CA LYS A 94 -8.86 -4.91 -9.04
C LYS A 94 -9.19 -3.51 -9.48
N GLN A 95 -10.47 -3.15 -9.43
CA GLN A 95 -10.97 -1.88 -9.92
C GLN A 95 -11.55 -1.08 -8.77
N TYR A 96 -11.19 0.19 -8.70
CA TYR A 96 -11.70 1.16 -7.76
C TYR A 96 -12.33 2.31 -8.51
N TYR A 97 -13.40 2.84 -7.95
CA TYR A 97 -14.01 4.05 -8.45
C TYR A 97 -14.41 4.95 -7.28
N TRP A 98 -14.43 6.23 -7.55
CA TRP A 98 -14.98 7.21 -6.64
C TRP A 98 -15.81 8.21 -7.42
N ASN A 99 -17.04 8.46 -6.95
CA ASN A 99 -17.97 9.38 -7.61
C ASN A 99 -17.77 10.80 -7.10
N VAL A 100 -17.78 11.75 -8.02
CA VAL A 100 -17.85 13.18 -7.75
C VAL A 100 -19.15 13.66 -8.36
N SER A 101 -20.08 14.14 -7.53
CA SER A 101 -21.38 14.64 -8.00
C SER A 101 -21.59 16.08 -7.61
N ILE A 102 -22.25 16.82 -8.49
CA ILE A 102 -22.72 18.17 -8.23
C ILE A 102 -24.19 18.28 -8.64
N ASP A 103 -24.97 18.90 -7.77
CA ASP A 103 -26.37 19.19 -8.03
C ASP A 103 -26.53 20.36 -9.01
N GLY A 104 -27.43 20.23 -9.96
CA GLY A 104 -27.68 21.24 -10.99
C GLY A 104 -28.26 22.55 -10.45
N PHE A 105 -28.92 22.52 -9.28
CA PHE A 105 -29.38 23.74 -8.62
C PHE A 105 -28.22 24.49 -7.99
N THR A 106 -27.30 23.80 -7.33
CA THR A 106 -26.07 24.38 -6.77
C THR A 106 -25.20 24.99 -7.88
N GLU A 107 -25.07 24.33 -9.02
CA GLU A 107 -24.35 24.87 -10.18
C GLU A 107 -24.99 26.21 -10.67
N ARG A 108 -26.31 26.28 -10.70
CA ARG A 108 -27.03 27.50 -11.14
C ARG A 108 -26.96 28.67 -10.14
N ILE A 109 -26.90 28.37 -8.83
CA ILE A 109 -26.77 29.38 -7.79
C ILE A 109 -25.35 29.90 -7.64
N ALA A 110 -24.37 29.02 -7.80
CA ALA A 110 -22.94 29.37 -7.76
C ALA A 110 -22.51 30.32 -8.91
N GLY A 111 -23.44 30.75 -9.76
CA GLY A 111 -23.28 31.63 -10.92
C GLY A 111 -22.63 32.98 -10.71
N GLY A 112 -21.69 33.12 -9.77
CA GLY A 112 -20.85 34.29 -9.57
C GLY A 112 -19.64 34.40 -10.51
N GLY A 113 -19.50 33.52 -11.46
CA GLY A 113 -18.43 33.46 -12.45
C GLY A 113 -17.94 32.02 -12.70
N ASP A 114 -17.54 31.74 -13.92
CA ASP A 114 -17.08 30.40 -14.34
C ASP A 114 -15.94 29.87 -13.46
N ASN A 115 -15.06 30.73 -12.96
CA ASN A 115 -13.93 30.36 -12.10
C ASN A 115 -14.36 29.79 -10.73
N ALA A 116 -15.43 30.32 -10.10
CA ALA A 116 -15.86 29.85 -8.78
C ALA A 116 -16.45 28.42 -8.84
N ILE A 117 -17.07 28.06 -9.97
CA ILE A 117 -17.62 26.72 -10.21
C ILE A 117 -16.49 25.75 -10.50
N GLU A 118 -15.51 26.16 -11.30
CA GLU A 118 -14.33 25.35 -11.60
C GLU A 118 -13.52 25.04 -10.33
N ASP A 119 -13.33 26.03 -9.46
CA ASP A 119 -12.61 25.84 -8.19
C ASP A 119 -13.35 24.85 -7.27
N ALA A 120 -14.67 24.97 -7.13
CA ALA A 120 -15.47 24.05 -6.31
C ALA A 120 -15.49 22.62 -6.85
N LEU A 121 -15.49 22.45 -8.17
CA LEU A 121 -15.39 21.15 -8.81
C LEU A 121 -14.00 20.52 -8.64
N GLN A 122 -12.96 21.35 -8.70
CA GLN A 122 -11.60 20.91 -8.46
C GLN A 122 -11.42 20.44 -7.01
N GLU A 123 -11.92 21.19 -6.04
CA GLU A 123 -11.87 20.82 -4.62
C GLU A 123 -12.57 19.46 -4.36
N LYS A 124 -13.78 19.27 -4.90
CA LYS A 124 -14.48 17.98 -4.78
C LYS A 124 -13.75 16.82 -5.44
N ARG A 125 -13.06 17.07 -6.55
CA ARG A 125 -12.25 16.07 -7.20
C ARG A 125 -11.02 15.70 -6.36
N ASP A 126 -10.35 16.70 -5.79
CA ASP A 126 -9.18 16.51 -4.94
C ASP A 126 -9.54 15.75 -3.66
N GLU A 127 -10.69 16.07 -3.02
CA GLU A 127 -11.24 15.33 -1.89
C GLU A 127 -11.51 13.84 -2.26
N ALA A 128 -12.14 13.62 -3.41
CA ALA A 128 -12.42 12.28 -3.89
C ALA A 128 -11.13 11.47 -4.15
N GLU A 129 -10.10 12.11 -4.69
CA GLU A 129 -8.79 11.49 -4.91
C GLU A 129 -8.09 11.16 -3.59
N MET A 130 -8.12 12.06 -2.62
CA MET A 130 -7.57 11.85 -1.27
C MET A 130 -8.28 10.68 -0.58
N THR A 131 -9.60 10.65 -0.61
CA THR A 131 -10.41 9.55 -0.03
C THR A 131 -10.11 8.21 -0.69
N MET A 132 -9.91 8.20 -2.00
CA MET A 132 -9.55 6.98 -2.73
C MET A 132 -8.14 6.48 -2.35
N LYS A 133 -7.18 7.38 -2.14
CA LYS A 133 -5.84 7.04 -1.67
C LYS A 133 -5.88 6.45 -0.26
N ASP A 134 -6.65 7.05 0.65
CA ASP A 134 -6.84 6.53 2.00
C ASP A 134 -7.49 5.13 1.99
N ARG A 135 -8.49 4.93 1.15
CA ARG A 135 -9.10 3.60 0.95
C ARG A 135 -8.10 2.56 0.48
N LEU A 136 -7.20 2.90 -0.43
CA LEU A 136 -6.15 1.99 -0.90
C LEU A 136 -5.16 1.65 0.20
N GLU A 137 -4.78 2.61 1.04
CA GLU A 137 -3.91 2.39 2.20
C GLU A 137 -4.56 1.41 3.20
N ILE A 138 -5.86 1.61 3.51
CA ILE A 138 -6.64 0.68 4.34
C ILE A 138 -6.62 -0.73 3.75
N ASP A 139 -6.88 -0.87 2.45
CA ASP A 139 -6.94 -2.17 1.80
C ASP A 139 -5.57 -2.86 1.73
N ILE A 140 -4.46 -2.12 1.66
CA ILE A 140 -3.10 -2.67 1.73
C ILE A 140 -2.86 -3.41 3.06
N PHE A 141 -3.40 -2.92 4.18
CA PHE A 141 -3.20 -3.52 5.51
C PHE A 141 -4.38 -4.36 6.01
N LYS A 142 -5.45 -4.48 5.24
CA LYS A 142 -6.66 -5.21 5.63
C LYS A 142 -6.41 -6.70 5.81
N SER A 143 -6.72 -7.23 6.99
CA SER A 143 -6.48 -8.65 7.32
C SER A 143 -7.37 -9.62 6.53
N SER A 144 -8.58 -9.19 6.17
CA SER A 144 -9.56 -9.99 5.42
C SER A 144 -10.13 -9.16 4.27
N PRO A 145 -9.41 -9.02 3.15
CA PRO A 145 -9.88 -8.29 1.99
C PRO A 145 -11.09 -9.02 1.35
N ALA A 146 -12.07 -8.25 0.88
CA ALA A 146 -13.15 -8.78 0.07
C ALA A 146 -12.65 -9.25 -1.29
N THR A 147 -13.52 -9.93 -2.06
CA THR A 147 -13.15 -10.47 -3.37
C THR A 147 -12.65 -9.39 -4.33
N ASP A 148 -13.26 -8.20 -4.26
CA ASP A 148 -12.98 -7.10 -5.17
C ASP A 148 -11.90 -6.11 -4.64
N ASP A 149 -11.53 -6.24 -3.36
CA ASP A 149 -10.47 -5.44 -2.76
C ASP A 149 -9.09 -5.80 -3.32
N LEU A 150 -8.15 -4.86 -3.20
CA LEU A 150 -6.74 -5.11 -3.46
C LEU A 150 -6.21 -6.22 -2.56
N ARG A 151 -5.28 -7.03 -3.07
CA ARG A 151 -4.60 -8.01 -2.21
C ARG A 151 -3.78 -7.28 -1.14
N SER A 152 -3.94 -7.69 0.11
CA SER A 152 -3.34 -7.02 1.26
C SER A 152 -1.99 -7.63 1.66
N LEU A 153 -1.14 -6.85 2.33
CA LEU A 153 0.14 -7.31 2.89
C LEU A 153 -0.03 -8.48 3.86
N PRO A 154 -1.01 -8.48 4.80
CA PRO A 154 -1.27 -9.62 5.67
C PRO A 154 -1.45 -10.95 4.95
N ASN A 155 -2.06 -10.94 3.76
CA ASN A 155 -2.30 -12.14 2.96
C ASN A 155 -1.13 -12.49 2.03
N LEU A 156 -0.49 -11.48 1.45
CA LEU A 156 0.66 -11.70 0.58
C LEU A 156 1.88 -12.23 1.33
N VAL A 157 2.07 -11.76 2.58
CA VAL A 157 3.21 -12.16 3.41
C VAL A 157 2.76 -13.20 4.44
N LEU A 158 2.49 -14.40 3.95
CA LEU A 158 2.07 -15.56 4.75
C LEU A 158 2.98 -16.77 4.52
N GLY A 159 3.11 -17.61 5.54
CA GLY A 159 3.75 -18.93 5.45
C GLY A 159 2.84 -20.04 4.91
N SER A 160 1.57 -19.74 4.60
CA SER A 160 0.57 -20.72 4.16
C SER A 160 -0.45 -20.05 3.23
N GLY A 161 -1.48 -20.79 2.82
CA GLY A 161 -2.56 -20.26 1.98
C GLY A 161 -2.24 -20.25 0.49
N THR A 162 -3.26 -19.94 -0.31
CA THR A 162 -3.16 -19.89 -1.78
C THR A 162 -3.09 -18.45 -2.24
N GLU A 163 -1.98 -18.07 -2.87
CA GLU A 163 -1.77 -16.77 -3.46
C GLU A 163 -1.21 -16.92 -4.88
N GLY A 164 -1.70 -16.10 -5.80
CA GLY A 164 -1.32 -16.21 -7.21
C GLY A 164 -1.64 -17.57 -7.82
N GLN A 165 -2.70 -18.25 -7.35
CA GLN A 165 -3.12 -19.60 -7.71
C GLN A 165 -2.14 -20.71 -7.28
N ILE A 166 -1.10 -20.41 -6.52
CA ILE A 166 -0.14 -21.39 -5.99
C ILE A 166 -0.41 -21.59 -4.50
N ASN A 167 -0.62 -22.84 -4.09
CA ASN A 167 -0.85 -23.18 -2.68
C ASN A 167 0.49 -23.22 -1.92
N GLY A 168 0.71 -22.23 -1.04
CA GLY A 168 1.92 -22.13 -0.23
C GLY A 168 2.00 -23.19 0.88
N THR A 169 0.88 -23.76 1.33
CA THR A 169 0.90 -24.85 2.32
C THR A 169 1.58 -26.11 1.77
N ASN A 170 1.30 -26.43 0.50
CA ASN A 170 1.86 -27.60 -0.17
C ASN A 170 3.24 -27.31 -0.79
N ASN A 171 3.56 -26.03 -1.01
CA ASN A 171 4.75 -25.59 -1.70
C ASN A 171 5.61 -24.67 -0.82
N SER A 172 6.53 -25.24 -0.05
CA SER A 172 7.39 -24.48 0.88
C SER A 172 8.26 -23.41 0.19
N TRP A 173 8.52 -23.57 -1.09
CA TRP A 173 9.25 -22.60 -1.91
C TRP A 173 8.41 -21.33 -2.21
N TRP A 174 7.07 -21.41 -2.06
CA TRP A 174 6.14 -20.28 -2.25
C TRP A 174 5.75 -19.58 -0.95
N GLN A 175 6.37 -19.90 0.15
CA GLN A 175 6.10 -19.31 1.46
C GLN A 175 6.93 -18.05 1.71
N SER A 176 6.33 -17.03 2.33
CA SER A 176 7.04 -15.92 2.94
C SER A 176 7.61 -16.32 4.30
N ASN A 177 8.53 -15.52 4.82
CA ASN A 177 9.08 -15.76 6.15
C ASN A 177 8.14 -15.15 7.20
N VAL A 178 7.54 -15.99 8.04
CA VAL A 178 6.71 -15.55 9.16
C VAL A 178 7.44 -15.94 10.44
N LEU A 179 7.77 -14.95 11.27
CA LEU A 179 8.45 -15.14 12.54
C LEU A 179 7.56 -14.65 13.66
N THR A 180 7.57 -15.39 14.78
CA THR A 180 6.95 -14.90 16.01
C THR A 180 7.87 -13.85 16.60
N ALA A 181 7.29 -12.70 16.95
CA ALA A 181 8.02 -11.63 17.59
C ALA A 181 8.28 -11.89 19.06
N GLY A 182 9.17 -11.12 19.63
CA GLY A 182 9.44 -11.06 21.06
C GLY A 182 9.27 -9.64 21.58
N SER A 183 9.28 -9.49 22.90
CA SER A 183 9.20 -8.19 23.55
C SER A 183 10.45 -7.33 23.27
N TRP A 184 10.22 -6.06 22.98
CA TRP A 184 11.28 -5.05 22.84
C TRP A 184 12.00 -4.79 24.17
N ALA A 185 11.26 -4.81 25.29
CA ALA A 185 11.78 -4.58 26.63
C ALA A 185 12.88 -5.61 27.01
N THR A 186 12.76 -6.85 26.54
CA THR A 186 13.75 -7.92 26.79
C THR A 186 14.85 -7.98 25.73
N GLY A 187 14.82 -7.15 24.70
CA GLY A 187 15.75 -7.18 23.56
C GLY A 187 15.50 -8.32 22.56
N VAL A 188 14.54 -9.20 22.84
CA VAL A 188 14.19 -10.33 21.95
C VAL A 188 13.59 -9.80 20.65
N GLY A 189 12.78 -8.74 20.69
CA GLY A 189 12.22 -8.12 19.51
C GLY A 189 13.27 -7.69 18.49
N ARG A 190 14.36 -7.05 18.95
CA ARG A 190 15.49 -6.65 18.09
C ARG A 190 16.21 -7.86 17.48
N THR A 191 16.41 -8.91 18.26
CA THR A 191 17.05 -10.15 17.79
C THR A 191 16.19 -10.83 16.75
N GLN A 192 14.87 -10.91 16.95
CA GLN A 192 13.92 -11.50 15.99
C GLN A 192 13.84 -10.70 14.70
N LEU A 193 13.78 -9.37 14.77
CA LEU A 193 13.80 -8.52 13.58
C LEU A 193 15.12 -8.69 12.81
N THR A 194 16.24 -8.77 13.52
CA THR A 194 17.55 -9.06 12.89
C THR A 194 17.55 -10.40 12.18
N ASN A 195 17.00 -11.43 12.81
CA ASN A 195 16.88 -12.77 12.21
C ASN A 195 15.96 -12.77 10.98
N ALA A 196 14.82 -12.05 11.05
CA ALA A 196 13.90 -11.89 9.94
C ALA A 196 14.58 -11.25 8.72
N CYS A 197 15.27 -10.13 8.92
CA CYS A 197 16.03 -9.46 7.85
C CYS A 197 17.10 -10.37 7.26
N ASN A 198 17.89 -11.05 8.10
CA ASN A 198 18.94 -11.94 7.63
C ASN A 198 18.36 -13.16 6.88
N THR A 199 17.24 -13.73 7.33
CA THR A 199 16.59 -14.86 6.67
C THR A 199 16.04 -14.47 5.30
N ALA A 200 15.39 -13.32 5.19
CA ALA A 200 14.93 -12.78 3.92
C ALA A 200 16.09 -12.48 2.97
N SER A 201 17.20 -11.94 3.47
CA SER A 201 18.40 -11.63 2.69
C SER A 201 19.13 -12.86 2.20
N LYS A 202 19.25 -13.93 3.00
CA LYS A 202 19.91 -15.20 2.60
C LYS A 202 19.27 -15.84 1.37
N ARG A 203 17.97 -15.68 1.20
CA ARG A 203 17.22 -16.25 0.09
C ARG A 203 17.10 -15.29 -1.09
N ASN A 204 17.81 -14.18 -1.03
CA ASN A 204 17.68 -13.09 -1.96
C ASN A 204 18.93 -12.93 -2.84
N PRO A 205 18.88 -13.29 -4.13
CA PRO A 205 19.99 -13.04 -5.04
C PRO A 205 20.16 -11.56 -5.42
N THR A 206 19.24 -10.69 -5.04
CA THR A 206 19.18 -9.28 -5.48
C THR A 206 19.39 -8.27 -4.36
N GLY A 207 19.77 -8.69 -3.16
CA GLY A 207 20.07 -7.78 -2.04
C GLY A 207 19.19 -7.94 -0.80
N PRO A 208 19.40 -7.14 0.22
CA PRO A 208 18.66 -7.16 1.47
C PRO A 208 17.24 -6.61 1.31
N VAL A 209 16.46 -6.67 2.39
CA VAL A 209 15.19 -5.95 2.52
C VAL A 209 15.42 -4.45 2.33
N GLU A 210 14.52 -3.78 1.64
CA GLU A 210 14.66 -2.36 1.29
C GLU A 210 13.80 -1.43 2.15
N CYS A 211 12.75 -1.95 2.76
CA CYS A 211 11.83 -1.16 3.58
C CYS A 211 11.21 -2.02 4.68
N LEU A 212 11.08 -1.45 5.87
CA LEU A 212 10.26 -1.96 6.96
C LEU A 212 8.99 -1.12 7.06
N MET A 213 7.85 -1.79 7.23
CA MET A 213 6.55 -1.13 7.45
C MET A 213 5.88 -1.71 8.69
N SER A 214 5.39 -0.85 9.57
CA SER A 214 4.69 -1.28 10.79
C SER A 214 3.69 -0.23 11.27
N ASP A 215 3.04 -0.52 12.39
CA ASP A 215 2.29 0.44 13.17
C ASP A 215 3.20 1.41 13.94
N GLN A 216 2.63 2.50 14.43
CA GLN A 216 3.34 3.53 15.20
C GLN A 216 3.93 2.96 16.49
N THR A 217 3.19 2.13 17.22
CA THR A 217 3.61 1.58 18.52
C THR A 217 4.87 0.72 18.40
N SER A 218 5.02 -0.03 17.32
CA SER A 218 6.23 -0.82 17.05
C SER A 218 7.46 0.06 16.81
N VAL A 219 7.27 1.19 16.15
CA VAL A 219 8.35 2.18 15.90
C VAL A 219 8.77 2.83 17.21
N GLU A 220 7.82 3.33 18.00
CA GLU A 220 8.07 3.95 19.31
C GLU A 220 8.75 2.98 20.29
N ALA A 221 8.32 1.71 20.30
CA ALA A 221 8.95 0.68 21.11
C ALA A 221 10.41 0.43 20.71
N TYR A 222 10.72 0.44 19.42
CA TYR A 222 12.10 0.37 18.96
C TYR A 222 12.90 1.63 19.32
N GLU A 223 12.35 2.81 19.12
CA GLU A 223 12.97 4.09 19.47
C GLU A 223 13.34 4.15 20.96
N SER A 224 12.45 3.67 21.84
CA SER A 224 12.69 3.61 23.29
C SER A 224 13.94 2.79 23.64
N THR A 225 14.26 1.76 22.84
CA THR A 225 15.47 0.96 23.03
C THR A 225 16.75 1.67 22.57
N LEU A 226 16.63 2.66 21.68
CA LEU A 226 17.77 3.42 21.15
C LEU A 226 18.18 4.57 22.06
N VAL A 227 17.24 5.20 22.75
CA VAL A 227 17.50 6.40 23.60
C VAL A 227 18.58 6.15 24.65
N ALA A 228 18.70 4.95 25.18
CA ALA A 228 19.73 4.58 26.15
C ALA A 228 21.16 4.58 25.54
N GLN A 229 21.31 4.35 24.26
CA GLN A 229 22.61 4.26 23.56
C GLN A 229 23.04 5.57 22.89
N TYR A 230 22.09 6.42 22.49
CA TYR A 230 22.37 7.67 21.78
C TYR A 230 22.94 8.79 22.66
N ARG A 231 22.81 8.71 23.99
CA ARG A 231 23.29 9.71 24.92
C ARG A 231 24.84 9.92 24.92
N TYR A 232 25.58 9.04 24.27
CA TYR A 232 27.04 9.05 24.35
C TYR A 232 27.78 9.46 23.06
N THR A 233 27.13 9.64 21.92
CA THR A 233 27.86 9.74 20.64
C THR A 233 27.63 11.00 19.83
N THR A 234 26.69 11.89 20.14
CA THR A 234 26.43 13.04 19.25
C THR A 234 26.21 14.33 20.03
N ASN A 235 27.13 15.29 19.88
CA ASN A 235 26.99 16.68 20.31
C ASN A 235 26.03 17.52 19.45
N LYS A 236 25.17 16.90 18.68
CA LYS A 236 24.07 17.55 17.94
C LYS A 236 22.76 16.87 18.35
N ALA A 237 22.03 17.60 19.17
CA ALA A 237 20.61 17.40 19.35
C ALA A 237 19.87 17.74 18.02
N ASP A 238 20.07 16.91 17.02
CA ASP A 238 19.19 16.90 15.86
C ASP A 238 18.01 15.98 16.21
N ILE A 239 17.05 16.57 16.92
CA ILE A 239 15.78 15.94 17.32
C ILE A 239 14.79 15.99 16.14
N GLY A 240 15.27 16.09 14.94
CA GLY A 240 14.49 15.92 13.73
C GLY A 240 14.66 14.48 13.23
N LEU A 241 13.94 13.52 13.80
CA LEU A 241 13.85 12.15 13.31
C LEU A 241 13.16 12.12 11.95
N THR A 242 13.86 12.54 10.92
CA THR A 242 13.35 12.52 9.55
C THR A 242 13.32 11.11 8.96
N LYS A 243 14.09 10.15 9.49
CA LYS A 243 14.05 8.74 9.03
C LYS A 243 14.58 7.81 10.11
N LEU A 244 13.75 6.96 10.65
CA LEU A 244 14.20 5.86 11.48
C LEU A 244 14.82 4.78 10.59
N LEU A 245 16.02 4.35 10.93
CA LEU A 245 16.76 3.32 10.19
C LEU A 245 17.04 2.10 11.10
N PHE A 246 16.76 0.92 10.58
CA PHE A 246 17.21 -0.33 11.17
C PHE A 246 18.19 -1.02 10.21
N LYS A 247 19.47 -1.14 10.56
CA LYS A 247 20.52 -1.66 9.67
C LYS A 247 20.56 -0.96 8.30
N GLU A 248 20.46 0.35 8.29
CA GLU A 248 20.38 1.18 7.07
C GLU A 248 19.10 1.00 6.25
N ILE A 249 18.16 0.18 6.71
CA ILE A 249 16.86 -0.01 6.07
C ILE A 249 15.88 1.04 6.61
N PRO A 250 15.23 1.85 5.77
CA PRO A 250 14.23 2.81 6.22
C PRO A 250 13.04 2.09 6.84
N TRP A 251 12.60 2.60 7.98
CA TRP A 251 11.44 2.11 8.68
C TRP A 251 10.31 3.13 8.57
N LEU A 252 9.27 2.76 7.86
CA LEU A 252 8.06 3.55 7.66
C LEU A 252 6.96 3.03 8.58
N TRP A 253 6.12 3.92 9.06
CA TRP A 253 4.95 3.55 9.83
C TRP A 253 3.68 4.07 9.14
N SER A 254 2.58 3.34 9.32
CA SER A 254 1.26 3.73 8.83
C SER A 254 0.24 3.52 9.94
N VAL A 255 -0.71 4.45 10.04
CA VAL A 255 -1.83 4.35 11.00
C VAL A 255 -2.71 3.14 10.72
N GLN A 256 -2.76 2.71 9.45
CA GLN A 256 -3.58 1.58 9.01
C GLN A 256 -2.87 0.23 9.20
N ALA A 257 -1.58 0.23 9.56
CA ALA A 257 -0.84 -1.01 9.74
C ALA A 257 -1.35 -1.83 10.93
N ASN A 258 -1.29 -3.15 10.79
CA ASN A 258 -1.73 -4.06 11.84
C ASN A 258 -0.86 -3.90 13.09
N SER A 259 -1.50 -3.73 14.25
CA SER A 259 -0.81 -3.51 15.52
C SER A 259 0.16 -4.65 15.85
N GLY A 260 1.39 -4.28 16.23
CA GLY A 260 2.46 -5.20 16.61
C GLY A 260 3.04 -6.03 15.45
N VAL A 261 2.72 -5.72 14.19
CA VAL A 261 3.22 -6.45 13.02
C VAL A 261 4.20 -5.60 12.24
N ILE A 262 5.39 -6.14 11.98
CA ILE A 262 6.40 -5.50 11.14
C ILE A 262 6.53 -6.31 9.84
N TYR A 263 6.36 -5.64 8.72
CA TYR A 263 6.56 -6.19 7.38
C TYR A 263 7.92 -5.76 6.84
N GLY A 264 8.68 -6.71 6.30
CA GLY A 264 9.90 -6.41 5.55
C GLY A 264 9.66 -6.62 4.06
N LEU A 265 9.83 -5.55 3.30
CA LEU A 265 9.49 -5.46 1.89
C LEU A 265 10.73 -5.25 1.02
N HIS A 266 10.62 -5.72 -0.22
CA HIS A 266 11.64 -5.53 -1.24
C HIS A 266 10.96 -5.24 -2.58
N SER A 267 11.35 -4.16 -3.25
CA SER A 267 10.74 -3.68 -4.49
C SER A 267 10.67 -4.70 -5.63
N LYS A 268 11.65 -5.59 -5.73
CA LYS A 268 11.63 -6.70 -6.72
C LYS A 268 10.78 -7.90 -6.31
N ALA A 269 10.38 -7.98 -5.05
CA ALA A 269 9.60 -9.09 -4.52
C ALA A 269 8.12 -8.78 -4.42
N ILE A 270 7.78 -7.51 -4.27
CA ILE A 270 6.40 -7.02 -4.27
C ILE A 270 6.28 -5.92 -5.32
N LYS A 271 5.23 -5.98 -6.12
CA LYS A 271 5.00 -5.05 -7.22
C LYS A 271 3.58 -4.53 -7.17
N PHE A 272 3.46 -3.23 -7.33
CA PHE A 272 2.18 -2.55 -7.49
C PHE A 272 1.97 -2.21 -8.96
N TYR A 273 1.11 -2.98 -9.61
CA TYR A 273 0.77 -2.75 -11.01
C TYR A 273 -0.43 -1.84 -11.12
N VAL A 274 -0.33 -0.86 -12.00
CA VAL A 274 -1.42 0.03 -12.36
C VAL A 274 -1.66 -0.07 -13.87
N HIS A 275 -2.93 -0.09 -14.25
CA HIS A 275 -3.29 -0.10 -15.67
C HIS A 275 -3.09 1.29 -16.26
N SER A 276 -2.29 1.40 -17.32
CA SER A 276 -1.85 2.69 -17.90
C SER A 276 -2.97 3.61 -18.38
N GLY A 277 -4.18 3.10 -18.54
CA GLY A 277 -5.36 3.89 -18.95
C GLY A 277 -6.26 4.33 -17.82
N THR A 278 -5.99 3.89 -16.58
CA THR A 278 -6.88 4.06 -15.42
C THR A 278 -6.09 4.29 -14.13
N ASP A 279 -5.09 5.16 -14.14
CA ASP A 279 -4.35 5.60 -12.96
C ASP A 279 -4.96 6.92 -12.49
N PHE A 280 -5.83 6.86 -11.48
CA PHE A 280 -6.63 7.99 -10.98
C PHE A 280 -7.26 8.82 -12.10
N LYS A 281 -7.73 8.13 -13.12
CA LYS A 281 -8.27 8.79 -14.30
C LYS A 281 -9.66 9.33 -14.03
N PHE A 282 -9.81 10.63 -14.16
CA PHE A 282 -11.11 11.27 -14.15
C PHE A 282 -11.82 11.10 -15.50
N THR A 283 -13.09 10.67 -15.47
CA THR A 283 -13.88 10.39 -16.68
C THR A 283 -14.50 11.65 -17.31
N GLY A 284 -14.45 12.78 -16.61
CA GLY A 284 -15.23 13.97 -16.94
C GLY A 284 -16.63 13.93 -16.32
N PHE A 285 -17.32 15.07 -16.38
CA PHE A 285 -18.69 15.16 -15.86
C PHE A 285 -19.71 14.79 -16.95
N TYR A 286 -20.67 13.94 -16.58
CA TYR A 286 -21.79 13.53 -17.40
C TYR A 286 -23.10 13.94 -16.72
N PRO A 287 -24.12 14.44 -17.47
CA PRO A 287 -25.41 14.74 -16.90
C PRO A 287 -26.11 13.45 -16.46
N ALA A 288 -26.65 13.42 -15.25
CA ALA A 288 -27.38 12.29 -14.68
C ALA A 288 -28.87 12.25 -15.10
N ASN A 289 -29.25 12.92 -16.18
CA ASN A 289 -30.62 13.02 -16.67
C ASN A 289 -31.27 11.66 -16.96
N ALA A 290 -30.47 10.65 -17.38
CA ALA A 290 -30.95 9.31 -17.59
C ALA A 290 -31.46 8.61 -16.31
N ALA A 291 -30.97 9.06 -15.13
CA ALA A 291 -31.43 8.60 -13.82
C ALA A 291 -32.58 9.48 -13.26
N GLY A 292 -33.06 10.46 -14.04
CA GLY A 292 -34.09 11.40 -13.59
C GLY A 292 -33.61 12.42 -12.55
N GLN A 293 -32.31 12.64 -12.46
CA GLN A 293 -31.69 13.57 -11.52
C GLN A 293 -31.12 14.79 -12.26
N ASP A 294 -31.40 15.99 -11.72
CA ASP A 294 -30.77 17.23 -12.17
C ASP A 294 -29.40 17.37 -11.49
N ALA A 295 -28.44 16.58 -11.95
CA ALA A 295 -27.08 16.53 -11.41
C ALA A 295 -26.07 16.17 -12.50
N LYS A 296 -24.80 16.53 -12.26
CA LYS A 296 -23.66 16.06 -13.04
C LYS A 296 -22.83 15.12 -12.19
N VAL A 297 -22.40 14.00 -12.76
CA VAL A 297 -21.59 12.99 -12.08
C VAL A 297 -20.32 12.76 -12.87
N GLY A 298 -19.18 12.79 -12.19
CA GLY A 298 -17.89 12.36 -12.69
C GLY A 298 -17.37 11.19 -11.85
N GLN A 299 -16.47 10.41 -12.41
CA GLN A 299 -15.87 9.28 -11.71
C GLN A 299 -14.35 9.33 -11.81
N ILE A 300 -13.67 9.04 -10.71
CA ILE A 300 -12.24 8.75 -10.69
C ILE A 300 -12.11 7.23 -10.73
N LEU A 301 -11.34 6.73 -11.67
CA LEU A 301 -11.15 5.29 -11.88
C LEU A 301 -9.70 4.90 -11.64
N LEU A 302 -9.49 3.77 -10.94
CA LEU A 302 -8.21 3.11 -10.79
C LEU A 302 -8.37 1.62 -11.04
N ALA A 303 -7.48 1.04 -11.85
CA ALA A 303 -7.33 -0.40 -11.94
C ALA A 303 -5.90 -0.77 -11.51
N ALA A 304 -5.79 -1.50 -10.41
CA ALA A 304 -4.52 -1.85 -9.80
C ALA A 304 -4.47 -3.32 -9.38
N ALA A 305 -3.27 -3.83 -9.18
CA ALA A 305 -3.04 -5.15 -8.60
C ALA A 305 -1.73 -5.15 -7.79
N LEU A 306 -1.80 -5.63 -6.56
CA LEU A 306 -0.62 -5.87 -5.73
C LEU A 306 -0.23 -7.34 -5.85
N THR A 307 1.00 -7.60 -6.29
CA THR A 307 1.49 -8.94 -6.61
C THR A 307 2.82 -9.23 -5.94
N THR A 308 3.11 -10.51 -5.73
CA THR A 308 4.37 -10.94 -5.11
C THR A 308 5.01 -12.09 -5.91
N PRO A 309 5.82 -11.80 -6.92
CA PRO A 309 6.50 -12.85 -7.69
C PRO A 309 7.53 -13.65 -6.88
N ILE A 310 8.08 -13.09 -5.81
CA ILE A 310 9.13 -13.74 -5.01
C ILE A 310 8.80 -13.62 -3.51
N ARG A 311 7.86 -14.40 -3.03
CA ARG A 311 7.37 -14.36 -1.63
C ARG A 311 8.47 -14.62 -0.59
N ARG A 312 9.47 -15.43 -0.90
CA ARG A 312 10.57 -15.78 0.02
C ARG A 312 11.43 -14.61 0.47
N LYS A 313 11.39 -13.48 -0.24
CA LYS A 313 12.12 -12.25 0.10
C LYS A 313 11.38 -11.36 1.08
N LEU A 314 10.11 -11.64 1.30
CA LEU A 314 9.26 -10.91 2.20
C LEU A 314 9.23 -11.62 3.55
N PHE A 315 9.07 -10.83 4.60
CA PHE A 315 8.81 -11.37 5.92
C PHE A 315 7.76 -10.55 6.65
N LYS A 316 7.14 -11.17 7.63
CA LYS A 316 6.42 -10.47 8.69
C LYS A 316 6.80 -11.05 10.04
N THR A 317 6.88 -10.18 11.04
CA THR A 317 6.91 -10.57 12.44
C THR A 317 5.51 -10.40 13.00
N THR A 318 5.04 -11.33 13.83
CA THR A 318 3.73 -11.26 14.47
C THR A 318 3.88 -10.96 15.94
N ALA A 319 3.03 -10.06 16.49
CA ALA A 319 2.94 -9.74 17.91
C ALA A 319 4.25 -9.26 18.55
N ASN A 320 4.76 -8.13 18.09
CA ASN A 320 5.76 -7.37 18.85
C ASN A 320 5.02 -6.65 20.00
N ALA A 321 5.01 -7.24 21.18
CA ALA A 321 4.54 -6.54 22.36
C ALA A 321 5.58 -5.51 22.80
N ALA A 322 5.11 -4.37 23.31
CA ALA A 322 5.94 -3.34 23.91
C ALA A 322 6.75 -3.89 25.10
#